data_cfb5361a8d2ca5612528578098811b82
#
_entry.id   cfb5361a8d2ca5612528578098811b82
#
_cell.length_a   1.000
_cell.length_b   1.000
_cell.length_c   1.000
_cell.angle_alpha   90.00
_cell.angle_beta   90.00
_cell.angle_gamma   90.00
#
_symmetry.space_group_name_H-M   'P 1'
#
loop_
_entity.id
_entity.type
_entity.pdbx_description
1 polymer ?
#
loop_
_entity_poly.entity_id
_entity_poly.type
_entity_poly.pdbx_seq_one_letter_code
_entity_poly.pdbx_strand_id
1 'polypeptide(L)'
;MKTLQEVKAAYLAEALASPVGGYVVMARNGKVVAHSESEFVHCFTDPLDLEAARANGYECKDEEIDGRVLTWVTAKERPGELFRSADGGYYAAASLPENDDAFVTERYAAEVRAERNARISDTDCYVQLTDMTVKKSAKASREALTDQERTEVLAYREALRDLPTVEGFPFVEYPTIPACIAYECGQKADARAMQASTYRRM
;
A
#
# COMPACT_ATOMS: atom_id res chain seq x y z
N MET A 1 -13.92 4.35 10.62
CA MET A 1 -12.90 3.37 11.05
C MET A 1 -13.07 2.09 10.24
N LYS A 2 -12.01 1.55 9.65
CA LYS A 2 -12.04 0.25 8.96
C LYS A 2 -11.69 -0.85 9.95
N THR A 3 -12.34 -1.98 9.82
CA THR A 3 -12.00 -3.20 10.56
C THR A 3 -10.93 -4.00 9.81
N LEU A 4 -10.27 -4.93 10.49
CA LEU A 4 -9.31 -5.85 9.86
C LEU A 4 -9.95 -6.61 8.68
N GLN A 5 -11.19 -7.05 8.82
CA GLN A 5 -11.91 -7.78 7.76
C GLN A 5 -12.18 -6.91 6.52
N GLU A 6 -12.54 -5.64 6.73
CA GLU A 6 -12.75 -4.70 5.62
C GLU A 6 -11.43 -4.39 4.89
N VAL A 7 -10.31 -4.31 5.63
CA VAL A 7 -8.98 -4.12 5.03
C VAL A 7 -8.56 -5.35 4.23
N LYS A 8 -8.76 -6.56 4.77
CA LYS A 8 -8.52 -7.82 4.04
C LYS A 8 -9.33 -7.89 2.75
N ALA A 9 -10.63 -7.60 2.82
CA ALA A 9 -11.50 -7.61 1.65
C ALA A 9 -11.05 -6.57 0.58
N ALA A 10 -10.61 -5.38 1.01
CA ALA A 10 -10.11 -4.36 0.10
C ALA A 10 -8.81 -4.79 -0.60
N TYR A 11 -7.87 -5.40 0.14
CA TYR A 11 -6.64 -5.90 -0.45
C TYR A 11 -6.87 -7.05 -1.42
N LEU A 12 -7.81 -7.95 -1.11
CA LEU A 12 -8.19 -9.03 -2.03
C LEU A 12 -8.81 -8.45 -3.31
N ALA A 13 -9.71 -7.48 -3.20
CA ALA A 13 -10.30 -6.82 -4.35
C ALA A 13 -9.25 -6.10 -5.23
N GLU A 14 -8.26 -5.45 -4.60
CA GLU A 14 -7.12 -4.84 -5.31
C GLU A 14 -6.30 -5.89 -6.06
N ALA A 15 -6.04 -7.03 -5.43
CA ALA A 15 -5.29 -8.14 -6.01
C ALA A 15 -6.00 -8.74 -7.22
N LEU A 16 -7.31 -8.97 -7.12
CA LEU A 16 -8.12 -9.50 -8.22
C LEU A 16 -8.14 -8.54 -9.43
N ALA A 17 -8.06 -7.24 -9.18
CA ALA A 17 -7.97 -6.21 -10.23
C ALA A 17 -6.54 -6.02 -10.77
N SER A 18 -5.54 -6.71 -10.23
CA SER A 18 -4.14 -6.49 -10.56
C SER A 18 -3.78 -7.02 -11.96
N PRO A 19 -3.07 -6.26 -12.81
CA PRO A 19 -2.68 -6.67 -14.15
C PRO A 19 -1.42 -7.58 -14.12
N VAL A 20 -1.45 -8.66 -13.39
CA VAL A 20 -0.41 -9.70 -13.46
C VAL A 20 -0.65 -10.54 -14.70
N GLY A 21 0.40 -10.84 -15.46
CA GLY A 21 0.34 -11.61 -16.70
C GLY A 21 -0.36 -12.97 -16.55
N GLY A 22 -0.75 -13.57 -17.67
CA GLY A 22 -1.49 -14.84 -17.73
C GLY A 22 -0.75 -16.03 -17.15
N TYR A 23 0.59 -16.00 -17.14
CA TYR A 23 1.48 -17.06 -16.67
C TYR A 23 2.40 -16.58 -15.56
N VAL A 24 2.60 -17.41 -14.54
CA VAL A 24 3.41 -17.06 -13.36
C VAL A 24 4.29 -18.23 -12.94
N VAL A 25 5.43 -17.90 -12.31
CA VAL A 25 6.23 -18.82 -11.53
C VAL A 25 6.22 -18.33 -10.09
N MET A 26 5.79 -19.19 -9.18
CA MET A 26 5.74 -18.91 -7.75
C MET A 26 6.84 -19.67 -7.02
N ALA A 27 7.57 -18.97 -6.15
CA ALA A 27 8.58 -19.52 -5.26
C ALA A 27 8.05 -19.76 -3.84
N ARG A 28 8.91 -19.55 -2.86
CA ARG A 28 8.58 -19.72 -1.45
C ARG A 28 7.37 -18.90 -1.03
N ASN A 29 6.54 -19.47 -0.16
CA ASN A 29 5.34 -18.81 0.40
C ASN A 29 4.35 -18.31 -0.66
N GLY A 30 4.30 -18.94 -1.83
CA GLY A 30 3.40 -18.52 -2.90
C GLY A 30 3.74 -17.18 -3.54
N LYS A 31 4.94 -16.63 -3.29
CA LYS A 31 5.39 -15.39 -3.94
C LYS A 31 5.64 -15.61 -5.42
N VAL A 32 5.08 -14.72 -6.26
CA VAL A 32 5.34 -14.70 -7.69
C VAL A 32 6.72 -14.10 -7.93
N VAL A 33 7.62 -14.88 -8.51
CA VAL A 33 8.99 -14.44 -8.84
C VAL A 33 9.13 -14.00 -10.28
N ALA A 34 8.26 -14.49 -11.18
CA ALA A 34 8.20 -14.07 -12.57
C ALA A 34 6.77 -14.17 -13.10
N HIS A 35 6.42 -13.31 -14.03
CA HIS A 35 5.11 -13.31 -14.70
C HIS A 35 5.24 -12.83 -16.15
N SER A 36 4.32 -13.31 -17.01
CA SER A 36 4.23 -12.92 -18.42
C SER A 36 2.80 -13.09 -18.92
N GLU A 37 2.47 -12.44 -20.03
CA GLU A 37 1.19 -12.64 -20.72
C GLU A 37 1.15 -13.95 -21.55
N SER A 38 2.31 -14.53 -21.87
CA SER A 38 2.45 -15.79 -22.61
C SER A 38 3.26 -16.81 -21.80
N GLU A 39 3.15 -18.08 -22.19
CA GLU A 39 3.99 -19.16 -21.63
C GLU A 39 5.47 -18.82 -21.70
N PHE A 40 6.19 -19.12 -20.64
CA PHE A 40 7.64 -18.89 -20.56
C PHE A 40 8.29 -19.90 -19.62
N VAL A 41 9.62 -19.96 -19.67
CA VAL A 41 10.44 -20.70 -18.71
C VAL A 41 11.31 -19.72 -17.91
N HIS A 42 11.49 -20.01 -16.63
CA HIS A 42 12.28 -19.20 -15.72
C HIS A 42 13.41 -20.04 -15.13
N CYS A 43 14.63 -19.51 -15.14
CA CYS A 43 15.77 -20.18 -14.53
C CYS A 43 15.90 -19.79 -13.05
N PHE A 44 15.86 -20.77 -12.17
CA PHE A 44 16.12 -20.54 -10.74
C PHE A 44 17.61 -20.68 -10.42
N THR A 45 18.11 -19.71 -9.65
CA THR A 45 19.46 -19.69 -9.13
C THR A 45 19.54 -19.98 -7.62
N ASP A 46 18.44 -19.75 -6.90
CA ASP A 46 18.35 -20.02 -5.47
C ASP A 46 17.80 -21.44 -5.24
N PRO A 47 18.54 -22.33 -4.56
CA PRO A 47 18.12 -23.71 -4.29
C PRO A 47 16.80 -23.80 -3.50
N LEU A 48 16.55 -22.86 -2.58
CA LEU A 48 15.33 -22.85 -1.76
C LEU A 48 14.11 -22.47 -2.59
N ASP A 49 14.26 -21.56 -3.54
CA ASP A 49 13.19 -21.21 -4.46
C ASP A 49 12.90 -22.34 -5.43
N LEU A 50 13.93 -23.08 -5.86
CA LEU A 50 13.77 -24.28 -6.68
C LEU A 50 13.04 -25.41 -5.95
N GLU A 51 13.40 -25.66 -4.69
CA GLU A 51 12.69 -26.62 -3.84
C GLU A 51 11.21 -26.25 -3.69
N ALA A 52 10.93 -24.97 -3.47
CA ALA A 52 9.56 -24.46 -3.37
C ALA A 52 8.79 -24.62 -4.70
N ALA A 53 9.43 -24.34 -5.84
CA ALA A 53 8.83 -24.54 -7.16
C ALA A 53 8.48 -26.03 -7.40
N ARG A 54 9.38 -26.95 -7.04
CA ARG A 54 9.12 -28.40 -7.13
C ARG A 54 7.98 -28.81 -6.21
N ALA A 55 7.95 -28.30 -4.97
CA ALA A 55 6.87 -28.56 -4.01
C ALA A 55 5.51 -28.04 -4.52
N ASN A 56 5.50 -26.91 -5.24
CA ASN A 56 4.34 -26.34 -5.90
C ASN A 56 3.96 -27.07 -7.20
N GLY A 57 4.65 -28.17 -7.55
CA GLY A 57 4.35 -29.01 -8.70
C GLY A 57 4.65 -28.34 -10.04
N TYR A 58 5.65 -27.46 -10.12
CA TYR A 58 6.14 -26.94 -11.38
C TYR A 58 6.97 -28.00 -12.13
N GLU A 59 6.86 -28.00 -13.46
CA GLU A 59 7.73 -28.79 -14.31
C GLU A 59 9.14 -28.19 -14.31
N CYS A 60 10.13 -28.99 -13.88
CA CYS A 60 11.52 -28.57 -13.78
C CYS A 60 12.39 -29.41 -14.71
N LYS A 61 13.25 -28.74 -15.51
CA LYS A 61 14.20 -29.38 -16.41
C LYS A 61 15.61 -28.90 -16.09
N ASP A 62 16.46 -29.84 -15.74
CA ASP A 62 17.89 -29.56 -15.51
C ASP A 62 18.66 -29.59 -16.83
N GLU A 63 19.54 -28.62 -17.03
CA GLU A 63 20.43 -28.47 -18.18
C GLU A 63 21.84 -28.16 -17.71
N GLU A 64 22.83 -28.88 -18.20
CA GLU A 64 24.22 -28.62 -17.90
C GLU A 64 24.81 -27.66 -18.94
N ILE A 65 25.20 -26.47 -18.47
CA ILE A 65 25.81 -25.42 -19.30
C ILE A 65 27.12 -24.99 -18.63
N ASP A 66 28.25 -25.10 -19.35
CA ASP A 66 29.58 -24.73 -18.87
C ASP A 66 29.94 -25.36 -17.51
N GLY A 67 29.59 -26.62 -17.30
CA GLY A 67 29.88 -27.37 -16.06
C GLY A 67 29.01 -26.94 -14.88
N ARG A 68 27.94 -26.16 -15.09
CA ARG A 68 26.94 -25.78 -14.10
C ARG A 68 25.60 -26.37 -14.46
N VAL A 69 24.92 -26.90 -13.46
CA VAL A 69 23.54 -27.35 -13.64
C VAL A 69 22.61 -26.17 -13.42
N LEU A 70 21.87 -25.80 -14.47
CA LEU A 70 20.80 -24.81 -14.42
C LEU A 70 19.46 -25.52 -14.44
N THR A 71 18.53 -25.09 -13.60
CA THR A 71 17.19 -25.67 -13.58
C THR A 71 16.18 -24.66 -14.15
N TRP A 72 15.56 -25.07 -15.23
CA TRP A 72 14.51 -24.32 -15.91
C TRP A 72 13.14 -24.77 -15.40
N VAL A 73 12.27 -23.82 -15.09
CA VAL A 73 10.93 -24.04 -14.57
C VAL A 73 9.92 -23.48 -15.55
N THR A 74 9.00 -24.32 -16.04
CA THR A 74 7.93 -23.88 -16.92
C THR A 74 6.86 -23.15 -16.11
N ALA A 75 6.53 -21.94 -16.53
CA ALA A 75 5.48 -21.13 -15.90
C ALA A 75 4.11 -21.82 -16.03
N LYS A 76 3.27 -21.66 -15.01
CA LYS A 76 1.89 -22.11 -15.02
C LYS A 76 0.96 -20.95 -15.30
N GLU A 77 -0.21 -21.28 -15.82
CA GLU A 77 -1.30 -20.33 -15.90
C GLU A 77 -1.56 -19.69 -14.53
N ARG A 78 -1.83 -18.40 -14.53
CA ARG A 78 -2.07 -17.62 -13.34
C ARG A 78 -3.19 -18.25 -12.51
N PRO A 79 -2.98 -18.52 -11.21
CA PRO A 79 -4.10 -18.83 -10.32
C PRO A 79 -5.03 -17.61 -10.26
N GLY A 80 -6.34 -17.84 -10.20
CA GLY A 80 -7.36 -16.79 -10.31
C GLY A 80 -7.19 -15.64 -9.33
N GLU A 81 -6.56 -15.89 -8.19
CA GLU A 81 -6.40 -14.94 -7.09
C GLU A 81 -4.92 -14.72 -6.79
N LEU A 82 -4.43 -13.53 -7.10
CA LEU A 82 -3.12 -13.04 -6.69
C LEU A 82 -3.28 -11.76 -5.88
N PHE A 83 -2.35 -11.54 -4.99
CA PHE A 83 -2.37 -10.46 -4.03
C PHE A 83 -1.04 -9.70 -4.04
N ARG A 84 -1.12 -8.38 -4.05
CA ARG A 84 0.05 -7.53 -3.99
C ARG A 84 0.41 -7.22 -2.55
N SER A 85 1.60 -7.62 -2.14
CA SER A 85 2.08 -7.40 -0.79
C SER A 85 2.70 -6.02 -0.60
N ALA A 86 3.00 -5.67 0.65
CA ALA A 86 3.67 -4.42 1.01
C ALA A 86 5.09 -4.30 0.43
N ASP A 87 5.76 -5.43 0.12
CA ASP A 87 7.05 -5.46 -0.55
C ASP A 87 6.95 -5.24 -2.07
N GLY A 88 5.74 -5.02 -2.59
CA GLY A 88 5.45 -4.86 -4.01
C GLY A 88 5.39 -6.18 -4.79
N GLY A 89 5.65 -7.32 -4.16
CA GLY A 89 5.53 -8.64 -4.77
C GLY A 89 4.08 -9.11 -4.88
N TYR A 90 3.84 -10.10 -5.74
CA TYR A 90 2.56 -10.77 -5.86
C TYR A 90 2.61 -12.15 -5.23
N TYR A 91 1.51 -12.59 -4.63
CA TYR A 91 1.36 -13.86 -3.95
C TYR A 91 0.05 -14.53 -4.36
N ALA A 92 0.00 -15.87 -4.33
CA ALA A 92 -1.25 -16.58 -4.48
C ALA A 92 -2.15 -16.36 -3.27
N ALA A 93 -3.44 -16.11 -3.49
CA ALA A 93 -4.39 -15.77 -2.41
C ALA A 93 -4.46 -16.86 -1.34
N ALA A 94 -4.36 -18.15 -1.72
CA ALA A 94 -4.35 -19.27 -0.78
C ALA A 94 -3.09 -19.33 0.10
N SER A 95 -1.99 -18.70 -0.31
CA SER A 95 -0.71 -18.69 0.42
C SER A 95 -0.55 -17.45 1.27
N LEU A 96 -1.52 -16.56 1.17
CA LEU A 96 -1.39 -15.25 1.72
C LEU A 96 -1.81 -15.17 3.10
N PRO A 97 -1.23 -14.07 3.58
CA PRO A 97 -1.64 -13.35 4.77
C PRO A 97 -3.13 -13.00 4.84
N GLU A 98 -4.02 -13.53 4.01
CA GLU A 98 -5.43 -13.64 4.38
C GLU A 98 -5.61 -14.35 5.72
N ASN A 99 -4.67 -15.25 6.02
CA ASN A 99 -4.58 -15.94 7.30
C ASN A 99 -3.51 -15.34 8.23
N ASP A 100 -2.73 -14.34 7.79
CA ASP A 100 -1.73 -13.65 8.58
C ASP A 100 -2.20 -12.23 8.92
N ASP A 101 -2.97 -12.13 9.98
CA ASP A 101 -3.48 -10.87 10.50
C ASP A 101 -2.37 -9.87 10.82
N ALA A 102 -1.20 -10.35 11.21
CA ALA A 102 -0.05 -9.50 11.50
C ALA A 102 0.45 -8.80 10.23
N PHE A 103 0.58 -9.51 9.11
CA PHE A 103 1.03 -8.92 7.85
C PHE A 103 0.04 -7.86 7.32
N VAL A 104 -1.26 -8.18 7.32
CA VAL A 104 -2.30 -7.23 6.88
C VAL A 104 -2.32 -6.00 7.77
N THR A 105 -2.17 -6.20 9.08
CA THR A 105 -2.09 -5.12 10.06
C THR A 105 -0.87 -4.23 9.82
N GLU A 106 0.31 -4.80 9.57
CA GLU A 106 1.54 -4.04 9.31
C GLU A 106 1.44 -3.23 8.00
N ARG A 107 0.95 -3.84 6.93
CA ARG A 107 0.70 -3.15 5.66
C ARG A 107 -0.24 -1.97 5.85
N TYR A 108 -1.38 -2.20 6.51
CA TYR A 108 -2.35 -1.14 6.77
C TYR A 108 -1.78 -0.05 7.68
N ALA A 109 -0.97 -0.43 8.68
CA ALA A 109 -0.26 0.52 9.52
C ALA A 109 0.69 1.44 8.72
N ALA A 110 1.36 0.91 7.70
CA ALA A 110 2.20 1.71 6.81
C ALA A 110 1.37 2.71 6.00
N GLU A 111 0.21 2.30 5.48
CA GLU A 111 -0.73 3.18 4.77
C GLU A 111 -1.26 4.30 5.67
N VAL A 112 -1.68 3.95 6.90
CA VAL A 112 -2.15 4.93 7.90
C VAL A 112 -1.05 5.92 8.26
N ARG A 113 0.20 5.46 8.42
CA ARG A 113 1.35 6.36 8.67
C ARG A 113 1.62 7.29 7.49
N ALA A 114 1.52 6.79 6.26
CA ALA A 114 1.72 7.61 5.06
C ALA A 114 0.67 8.71 4.95
N GLU A 115 -0.62 8.39 5.12
CA GLU A 115 -1.70 9.37 5.12
C GLU A 115 -1.56 10.36 6.27
N ARG A 116 -1.22 9.91 7.48
CA ARG A 116 -0.91 10.79 8.61
C ARG A 116 0.19 11.80 8.29
N ASN A 117 1.29 11.34 7.68
CA ASN A 117 2.40 12.20 7.30
C ASN A 117 1.96 13.24 6.26
N ALA A 118 1.14 12.84 5.29
CA ALA A 118 0.57 13.76 4.30
C ALA A 118 -0.28 14.85 4.98
N ARG A 119 -1.13 14.48 5.94
CA ARG A 119 -1.96 15.45 6.70
C ARG A 119 -1.11 16.41 7.53
N ILE A 120 -0.02 15.93 8.15
CA ILE A 120 0.94 16.80 8.86
C ILE A 120 1.55 17.79 7.87
N SER A 121 2.05 17.32 6.73
CA SER A 121 2.65 18.18 5.70
C SER A 121 1.67 19.21 5.14
N ASP A 122 0.41 18.84 4.93
CA ASP A 122 -0.64 19.75 4.46
C ASP A 122 -0.84 20.95 5.40
N THR A 123 -0.54 20.76 6.68
CA THR A 123 -0.73 21.78 7.72
C THR A 123 0.55 22.56 8.08
N ASP A 124 1.70 22.25 7.48
CA ASP A 124 2.98 22.91 7.80
C ASP A 124 2.93 24.44 7.60
N CYS A 125 2.30 24.88 6.52
CA CYS A 125 2.18 26.31 6.22
C CYS A 125 1.43 27.10 7.30
N TYR A 126 0.46 26.48 7.99
CA TYR A 126 -0.35 27.17 9.02
C TYR A 126 0.37 27.39 10.35
N VAL A 127 1.48 26.69 10.58
CA VAL A 127 2.28 26.82 11.81
C VAL A 127 3.62 27.48 11.58
N GLN A 128 4.16 27.43 10.35
CA GLN A 128 5.46 28.03 10.01
C GLN A 128 5.34 29.51 9.67
N LEU A 129 4.22 29.94 9.09
CA LEU A 129 4.01 31.31 8.64
C LEU A 129 3.03 32.04 9.57
N THR A 130 3.49 33.09 10.20
CA THR A 130 2.67 33.89 11.13
C THR A 130 1.61 34.74 10.44
N ASP A 131 1.83 35.09 9.18
CA ASP A 131 0.97 35.92 8.34
C ASP A 131 0.08 35.09 7.38
N MET A 132 0.09 33.76 7.57
CA MET A 132 -0.70 32.86 6.73
C MET A 132 -2.19 33.14 6.84
N THR A 133 -2.81 33.32 5.69
CA THR A 133 -4.27 33.47 5.56
C THR A 133 -4.88 32.18 5.02
N VAL A 134 -6.08 31.87 5.45
CA VAL A 134 -6.82 30.65 5.09
C VAL A 134 -8.14 30.99 4.42
N LYS A 135 -8.62 30.09 3.58
CA LYS A 135 -9.93 30.14 2.97
C LYS A 135 -10.83 29.10 3.63
N LYS A 136 -11.80 29.53 4.41
CA LYS A 136 -12.68 28.65 5.20
C LYS A 136 -13.79 27.98 4.37
N SER A 137 -14.07 28.49 3.17
CA SER A 137 -15.02 27.90 2.20
C SER A 137 -14.74 28.37 0.78
N ALA A 138 -15.40 27.78 -0.22
CA ALA A 138 -15.26 28.17 -1.64
C ALA A 138 -15.57 29.65 -1.88
N LYS A 139 -16.53 30.22 -1.15
CA LYS A 139 -17.01 31.59 -1.32
C LYS A 139 -16.39 32.59 -0.32
N ALA A 140 -15.64 32.10 0.69
CA ALA A 140 -15.02 32.95 1.69
C ALA A 140 -13.80 33.68 1.12
N SER A 141 -13.54 34.90 1.59
CA SER A 141 -12.26 35.57 1.42
C SER A 141 -11.19 34.87 2.28
N ARG A 142 -9.93 35.18 2.00
CA ARG A 142 -8.83 34.70 2.84
C ARG A 142 -8.70 35.56 4.09
N GLU A 143 -8.56 34.93 5.24
CA GLU A 143 -8.47 35.58 6.55
C GLU A 143 -7.28 35.00 7.34
N ALA A 144 -6.65 35.81 8.16
CA ALA A 144 -5.62 35.33 9.08
C ALA A 144 -6.24 34.41 10.14
N LEU A 145 -5.50 33.38 10.53
CA LEU A 145 -5.90 32.53 11.65
C LEU A 145 -5.82 33.32 12.97
N THR A 146 -6.84 33.21 13.77
CA THR A 146 -6.81 33.71 15.15
C THR A 146 -5.87 32.86 16.01
N ASP A 147 -5.46 33.35 17.17
CA ASP A 147 -4.60 32.61 18.10
C ASP A 147 -5.25 31.31 18.58
N GLN A 148 -6.58 31.33 18.77
CA GLN A 148 -7.34 30.14 19.13
C GLN A 148 -7.30 29.12 17.99
N GLU A 149 -7.56 29.51 16.74
CA GLU A 149 -7.51 28.63 15.57
C GLU A 149 -6.10 28.06 15.35
N ARG A 150 -5.05 28.84 15.59
CA ARG A 150 -3.67 28.33 15.58
C ARG A 150 -3.44 27.26 16.64
N THR A 151 -3.98 27.46 17.83
CA THR A 151 -3.90 26.47 18.91
C THR A 151 -4.62 25.18 18.55
N GLU A 152 -5.78 25.27 17.90
CA GLU A 152 -6.53 24.10 17.41
C GLU A 152 -5.75 23.34 16.33
N VAL A 153 -5.10 24.06 15.40
CA VAL A 153 -4.24 23.43 14.38
C VAL A 153 -3.04 22.72 15.01
N LEU A 154 -2.40 23.32 16.01
CA LEU A 154 -1.30 22.68 16.73
C LEU A 154 -1.75 21.43 17.48
N ALA A 155 -2.89 21.48 18.17
CA ALA A 155 -3.46 20.32 18.87
C ALA A 155 -3.81 19.18 17.89
N TYR A 156 -4.38 19.50 16.72
CA TYR A 156 -4.65 18.54 15.67
C TYR A 156 -3.37 17.85 15.18
N ARG A 157 -2.30 18.61 14.96
CA ARG A 157 -0.99 18.07 14.52
C ARG A 157 -0.38 17.17 15.57
N GLU A 158 -0.49 17.52 16.85
CA GLU A 158 0.00 16.68 17.96
C GLU A 158 -0.78 15.35 18.00
N ALA A 159 -2.11 15.42 17.95
CA ALA A 159 -2.94 14.23 17.87
C ALA A 159 -2.61 13.33 16.65
N LEU A 160 -2.22 13.91 15.51
CA LEU A 160 -1.71 13.14 14.37
C LEU A 160 -0.36 12.48 14.67
N ARG A 161 0.57 13.16 15.37
CA ARG A 161 1.86 12.57 15.74
C ARG A 161 1.69 11.39 16.69
N ASP A 162 0.75 11.52 17.62
CA ASP A 162 0.47 10.49 18.63
C ASP A 162 -0.34 9.32 18.07
N LEU A 163 -0.97 9.45 16.91
CA LEU A 163 -1.84 8.45 16.32
C LEU A 163 -1.27 7.01 16.32
N PRO A 164 0.04 6.79 16.01
CA PRO A 164 0.61 5.44 16.04
C PRO A 164 0.72 4.82 17.44
N THR A 165 0.57 5.61 18.50
CA THR A 165 0.65 5.16 19.89
C THR A 165 -0.72 4.94 20.52
N VAL A 166 -1.79 5.29 19.79
CA VAL A 166 -3.17 5.11 20.26
C VAL A 166 -3.51 3.61 20.28
N GLU A 167 -4.16 3.17 21.36
CA GLU A 167 -4.66 1.81 21.47
C GLU A 167 -5.57 1.45 20.29
N GLY A 168 -5.37 0.26 19.72
CA GLY A 168 -6.10 -0.19 18.52
C GLY A 168 -5.49 0.24 17.19
N PHE A 169 -4.36 0.99 17.19
CA PHE A 169 -3.65 1.30 15.94
C PHE A 169 -3.31 0.01 15.16
N PRO A 170 -3.49 -0.04 13.84
CA PRO A 170 -3.85 1.03 12.88
C PRO A 170 -5.36 1.21 12.64
N PHE A 171 -6.22 0.49 13.33
CA PHE A 171 -7.67 0.51 13.13
C PHE A 171 -8.34 1.59 13.99
N VAL A 172 -7.81 2.79 13.93
CA VAL A 172 -8.26 3.97 14.70
C VAL A 172 -8.78 5.06 13.77
N GLU A 173 -9.56 5.99 14.31
CA GLU A 173 -10.01 7.17 13.56
C GLU A 173 -8.94 8.25 13.54
N TYR A 174 -8.86 8.97 12.43
CA TYR A 174 -8.02 10.15 12.37
C TYR A 174 -8.63 11.26 13.23
N PRO A 175 -7.77 12.10 13.84
CA PRO A 175 -8.24 13.31 14.50
C PRO A 175 -9.08 14.17 13.55
N THR A 176 -10.10 14.82 14.08
CA THR A 176 -10.98 15.71 13.32
C THR A 176 -10.18 16.94 12.86
N ILE A 177 -10.26 17.28 11.58
CA ILE A 177 -9.60 18.46 11.01
C ILE A 177 -10.26 19.72 11.59
N PRO A 178 -9.52 20.69 12.12
CA PRO A 178 -10.06 21.98 12.58
C PRO A 178 -10.86 22.69 11.48
N ALA A 179 -12.02 23.22 11.85
CA ALA A 179 -12.94 23.84 10.90
C ALA A 179 -12.30 24.98 10.08
N CYS A 180 -11.37 25.72 10.69
CA CYS A 180 -10.67 26.85 10.07
C CYS A 180 -9.83 26.46 8.83
N ILE A 181 -9.30 25.23 8.77
CA ILE A 181 -8.46 24.72 7.67
C ILE A 181 -9.12 23.58 6.88
N ALA A 182 -10.29 23.11 7.29
CA ALA A 182 -10.93 21.90 6.71
C ALA A 182 -11.14 22.02 5.20
N TYR A 183 -11.52 23.20 4.71
CA TYR A 183 -11.75 23.42 3.29
C TYR A 183 -10.47 23.25 2.46
N GLU A 184 -9.37 23.91 2.85
CA GLU A 184 -8.10 23.84 2.12
C GLU A 184 -7.43 22.46 2.24
N CYS A 185 -7.52 21.81 3.40
CA CYS A 185 -7.04 20.45 3.59
C CYS A 185 -7.83 19.45 2.73
N GLY A 186 -9.14 19.64 2.58
CA GLY A 186 -9.97 18.83 1.66
C GLY A 186 -9.50 18.96 0.21
N GLN A 187 -9.27 20.18 -0.28
CA GLN A 187 -8.75 20.39 -1.63
C GLN A 187 -7.37 19.72 -1.87
N LYS A 188 -6.48 19.77 -0.90
CA LYS A 188 -5.17 19.10 -0.99
C LYS A 188 -5.32 17.58 -1.03
N ALA A 189 -6.23 17.02 -0.24
CA ALA A 189 -6.53 15.59 -0.24
C ALA A 189 -7.11 15.13 -1.59
N ASP A 190 -8.04 15.88 -2.17
CA ASP A 190 -8.62 15.61 -3.49
C ASP A 190 -7.55 15.66 -4.60
N ALA A 191 -6.64 16.63 -4.54
CA ALA A 191 -5.54 16.74 -5.50
C ALA A 191 -4.59 15.52 -5.42
N ARG A 192 -4.25 15.05 -4.22
CA ARG A 192 -3.45 13.82 -4.05
C ARG A 192 -4.16 12.59 -4.61
N ALA A 193 -5.46 12.45 -4.35
CA ALA A 193 -6.25 11.34 -4.88
C ALA A 193 -6.29 11.32 -6.41
N MET A 194 -6.44 12.48 -7.04
CA MET A 194 -6.38 12.62 -8.50
C MET A 194 -5.01 12.23 -9.07
N GLN A 195 -3.93 12.70 -8.46
CA GLN A 195 -2.57 12.33 -8.88
C GLN A 195 -2.34 10.83 -8.79
N ALA A 196 -2.70 10.21 -7.65
CA ALA A 196 -2.58 8.78 -7.46
C ALA A 196 -3.36 7.96 -8.52
N SER A 197 -4.56 8.43 -8.92
CA SER A 197 -5.36 7.77 -9.95
C SER A 197 -4.75 7.88 -11.35
N THR A 198 -4.03 8.96 -11.63
CA THR A 198 -3.36 9.17 -12.93
C THR A 198 -2.15 8.25 -13.09
N TYR A 199 -1.34 8.11 -12.03
CA TYR A 199 -0.18 7.20 -12.04
C TYR A 199 -0.57 5.71 -12.14
N ARG A 200 -1.77 5.32 -11.70
CA ARG A 200 -2.27 3.94 -11.84
C ARG A 200 -2.72 3.59 -13.27
N ARG A 201 -2.90 4.57 -14.15
CA ARG A 201 -3.36 4.38 -15.54
C ARG A 201 -2.23 4.41 -16.57
N MET A 202 -1.01 4.75 -16.16
CA MET A 202 0.22 4.68 -16.95
C MET A 202 0.97 3.36 -16.69
#